data_7a4926d048123051c7f7136c7dc0c826
#
_entry.id   7a4926d048123051c7f7136c7dc0c826
#
_cell.length_a   1.000
_cell.length_b   1.000
_cell.length_c   1.000
_cell.angle_alpha   90.00
_cell.angle_beta   90.00
_cell.angle_gamma   90.00
#
_symmetry.space_group_name_H-M   'P 1'
#
loop_
_entity.id
_entity.type
_entity.pdbx_description
1 polymer ?
#
loop_
_entity_poly.entity_id
_entity_poly.type
_entity_poly.pdbx_seq_one_letter_code
_entity_poly.pdbx_strand_id
1 'polypeptide(L)'
;MERTITIQQIKDVAQEAYNLYKDNTDGKNADYIPYLANIDPKLFGISICLMNGEIIQLGDSQYRFGIESVSKVLTAILVLRQYGAPKVLEMIGADATGLPFNSIMAILLENDHPSTPLVNAGAISANSMVQPVGNSDAKWKAIVDNMTELCGSTPQLIDELYRSESATNFNNRSIAWLLKNYNRIYDDPDMSLDLYTRQCSMGITAEQLSICGATIANEGLNPNTNKQVFDKALSPKITSMIATVGFYQHTGDWLYTSGIPAKTGVGGGVMGAMPGVMGIAAFAPPLDDAGNSVKAQLAIKHIMNKLGMNVFNGHRIHVQ
;
A
#
# COMPACT_ATOMS: atom_id res chain seq x y z
N MET A 1 -9.14 -1.40 -29.05
CA MET A 1 -8.17 -2.39 -29.59
C MET A 1 -7.79 -3.33 -28.47
N GLU A 2 -7.59 -4.60 -28.79
CA GLU A 2 -7.04 -5.59 -27.85
C GLU A 2 -5.52 -5.68 -28.09
N ARG A 3 -4.77 -5.81 -27.03
CA ARG A 3 -3.32 -5.99 -27.09
C ARG A 3 -2.94 -7.24 -26.29
N THR A 4 -2.19 -8.12 -26.90
CA THR A 4 -1.67 -9.33 -26.26
C THR A 4 -0.23 -9.10 -25.84
N ILE A 5 0.08 -9.48 -24.61
CA ILE A 5 1.44 -9.49 -24.03
C ILE A 5 1.69 -10.90 -23.53
N THR A 6 2.81 -11.51 -23.90
CA THR A 6 3.16 -12.85 -23.41
C THR A 6 3.77 -12.78 -22.01
N ILE A 7 3.60 -13.83 -21.23
CA ILE A 7 4.26 -13.97 -19.92
C ILE A 7 5.78 -13.84 -20.07
N GLN A 8 6.35 -14.38 -21.14
CA GLN A 8 7.79 -14.25 -21.40
C GLN A 8 8.21 -12.79 -21.59
N GLN A 9 7.43 -11.97 -22.31
CA GLN A 9 7.72 -10.54 -22.45
C GLN A 9 7.70 -9.82 -21.08
N ILE A 10 6.78 -10.19 -20.19
CA ILE A 10 6.74 -9.63 -18.82
C ILE A 10 8.00 -10.03 -18.05
N LYS A 11 8.40 -11.31 -18.12
CA LYS A 11 9.64 -11.82 -17.48
C LYS A 11 10.88 -11.10 -17.99
N ASP A 12 11.01 -10.95 -19.30
CA ASP A 12 12.17 -10.32 -19.93
C ASP A 12 12.30 -8.84 -19.55
N VAL A 13 11.17 -8.10 -19.56
CA VAL A 13 11.16 -6.68 -19.18
C VAL A 13 11.38 -6.51 -17.68
N ALA A 14 10.84 -7.38 -16.83
CA ALA A 14 11.12 -7.36 -15.40
C ALA A 14 12.59 -7.64 -15.08
N GLN A 15 13.20 -8.60 -15.78
CA GLN A 15 14.64 -8.90 -15.66
C GLN A 15 15.50 -7.72 -16.16
N GLU A 16 15.10 -7.07 -17.26
CA GLU A 16 15.76 -5.84 -17.75
C GLU A 16 15.72 -4.76 -16.68
N ALA A 17 14.55 -4.48 -16.10
CA ALA A 17 14.39 -3.48 -15.05
C ALA A 17 15.25 -3.79 -13.83
N TYR A 18 15.27 -5.06 -13.36
CA TYR A 18 16.11 -5.48 -12.25
C TYR A 18 17.59 -5.22 -12.53
N ASN A 19 18.08 -5.63 -13.69
CA ASN A 19 19.50 -5.46 -14.07
C ASN A 19 19.91 -4.00 -14.21
N LEU A 20 18.99 -3.12 -14.70
CA LEU A 20 19.25 -1.69 -14.84
C LEU A 20 19.37 -0.98 -13.49
N TYR A 21 18.61 -1.40 -12.49
CA TYR A 21 18.47 -0.60 -11.26
C TYR A 21 19.05 -1.25 -10.00
N LYS A 22 19.46 -2.53 -10.02
CA LYS A 22 19.99 -3.23 -8.84
C LYS A 22 21.19 -2.53 -8.18
N ASP A 23 22.03 -1.91 -8.99
CA ASP A 23 23.24 -1.23 -8.54
C ASP A 23 23.06 0.30 -8.36
N ASN A 24 21.83 0.82 -8.49
CA ASN A 24 21.53 2.21 -8.20
C ASN A 24 21.69 2.50 -6.72
N THR A 25 22.39 3.58 -6.37
CA THR A 25 22.71 3.99 -5.00
C THR A 25 22.03 5.30 -4.59
N ASP A 26 21.13 5.83 -5.41
CA ASP A 26 20.41 7.08 -5.09
C ASP A 26 19.44 6.88 -3.92
N GLY A 27 19.23 7.95 -3.17
CA GLY A 27 18.36 7.97 -2.01
C GLY A 27 19.07 7.54 -0.71
N LYS A 28 18.31 7.52 0.37
CA LYS A 28 18.77 7.06 1.70
C LYS A 28 17.63 6.37 2.44
N ASN A 29 17.97 5.50 3.37
CA ASN A 29 16.99 4.87 4.25
C ASN A 29 16.25 5.92 5.10
N ALA A 30 15.02 5.58 5.55
CA ALA A 30 14.27 6.41 6.51
C ALA A 30 15.04 6.49 7.83
N ASP A 31 15.75 7.61 8.06
CA ASP A 31 16.66 7.79 9.21
C ASP A 31 15.95 8.21 10.51
N TYR A 32 14.69 8.66 10.41
CA TYR A 32 13.85 9.04 11.55
C TYR A 32 13.19 7.85 12.26
N ILE A 33 13.27 6.64 11.68
CA ILE A 33 12.88 5.38 12.31
C ILE A 33 14.16 4.53 12.49
N PRO A 34 14.73 4.42 13.71
CA PRO A 34 16.02 3.78 13.93
C PRO A 34 16.14 2.35 13.35
N TYR A 35 15.06 1.57 13.38
CA TYR A 35 15.05 0.24 12.78
C TYR A 35 15.28 0.31 11.25
N LEU A 36 14.57 1.19 10.55
CA LEU A 36 14.67 1.31 9.09
C LEU A 36 16.02 1.89 8.65
N ALA A 37 16.60 2.77 9.44
CA ALA A 37 17.91 3.36 9.17
C ALA A 37 19.02 2.31 9.01
N ASN A 38 18.89 1.17 9.69
CA ASN A 38 19.90 0.11 9.75
C ASN A 38 19.69 -1.03 8.74
N ILE A 39 18.66 -0.98 7.90
CA ILE A 39 18.42 -2.00 6.86
C ILE A 39 19.49 -1.87 5.76
N ASP A 40 19.97 -3.01 5.23
CA ASP A 40 20.96 -3.00 4.14
C ASP A 40 20.42 -2.24 2.91
N PRO A 41 21.02 -1.10 2.52
CA PRO A 41 20.55 -0.28 1.40
C PRO A 41 20.72 -0.96 0.03
N LYS A 42 21.47 -2.06 -0.06
CA LYS A 42 21.68 -2.81 -1.31
C LYS A 42 20.50 -3.69 -1.69
N LEU A 43 19.66 -4.05 -0.72
CA LEU A 43 18.49 -4.88 -0.97
C LEU A 43 17.62 -4.32 -2.11
N PHE A 44 17.19 -5.21 -3.00
CA PHE A 44 16.29 -4.89 -4.10
C PHE A 44 15.56 -6.13 -4.58
N GLY A 45 14.25 -6.12 -4.55
CA GLY A 45 13.39 -7.20 -5.04
C GLY A 45 12.21 -6.70 -5.85
N ILE A 46 11.81 -7.48 -6.85
CA ILE A 46 10.62 -7.25 -7.68
C ILE A 46 9.78 -8.52 -7.65
N SER A 47 8.47 -8.37 -7.53
CA SER A 47 7.51 -9.46 -7.71
C SER A 47 6.32 -9.01 -8.54
N ILE A 48 5.86 -9.87 -9.44
CA ILE A 48 4.66 -9.67 -10.26
C ILE A 48 3.79 -10.91 -10.09
N CYS A 49 2.52 -10.70 -9.73
CA CYS A 49 1.50 -11.75 -9.66
C CYS A 49 0.48 -11.53 -10.79
N LEU A 50 0.36 -12.52 -11.66
CA LEU A 50 -0.57 -12.50 -12.80
C LEU A 50 -1.98 -12.98 -12.37
N MET A 51 -2.99 -12.70 -13.20
CA MET A 51 -4.38 -13.10 -12.91
C MET A 51 -4.59 -14.61 -12.88
N ASN A 52 -3.70 -15.40 -13.50
CA ASN A 52 -3.72 -16.86 -13.44
C ASN A 52 -3.01 -17.45 -12.21
N GLY A 53 -2.48 -16.60 -11.31
CA GLY A 53 -1.73 -16.99 -10.11
C GLY A 53 -0.24 -17.23 -10.35
N GLU A 54 0.28 -17.09 -11.57
CA GLU A 54 1.72 -17.19 -11.80
C GLU A 54 2.46 -15.99 -11.18
N ILE A 55 3.57 -16.27 -10.50
CA ILE A 55 4.38 -15.28 -9.80
C ILE A 55 5.78 -15.21 -10.43
N ILE A 56 6.19 -14.01 -10.81
CA ILE A 56 7.54 -13.70 -11.32
C ILE A 56 8.31 -12.99 -10.22
N GLN A 57 9.48 -13.47 -9.88
CA GLN A 57 10.30 -12.98 -8.77
C GLN A 57 11.73 -12.70 -9.20
N LEU A 58 12.28 -11.58 -8.72
CA LEU A 58 13.65 -11.15 -9.00
C LEU A 58 14.29 -10.57 -7.72
N GLY A 59 15.57 -10.87 -7.54
CA GLY A 59 16.36 -10.37 -6.42
C GLY A 59 15.78 -10.75 -5.05
N ASP A 60 15.78 -9.80 -4.13
CA ASP A 60 15.38 -9.97 -2.74
C ASP A 60 13.85 -9.93 -2.53
N SER A 61 13.08 -10.47 -3.49
CA SER A 61 11.60 -10.45 -3.46
C SER A 61 10.99 -11.15 -2.25
N GLN A 62 11.73 -12.05 -1.60
CA GLN A 62 11.34 -12.77 -0.39
C GLN A 62 11.87 -12.14 0.90
N TYR A 63 12.66 -11.05 0.79
CA TYR A 63 13.09 -10.33 1.98
C TYR A 63 11.88 -9.76 2.70
N ARG A 64 11.83 -9.93 4.05
CA ARG A 64 10.74 -9.42 4.88
C ARG A 64 11.06 -8.02 5.37
N PHE A 65 10.31 -7.04 4.92
CA PHE A 65 10.43 -5.63 5.29
C PHE A 65 9.15 -5.09 5.94
N GLY A 66 9.24 -3.98 6.66
CA GLY A 66 8.08 -3.33 7.24
C GLY A 66 7.12 -2.82 6.16
N ILE A 67 5.86 -3.25 6.20
CA ILE A 67 4.83 -2.85 5.21
C ILE A 67 4.56 -1.34 5.22
N GLU A 68 4.68 -0.72 6.40
CA GLU A 68 4.47 0.70 6.62
C GLU A 68 3.14 1.21 6.01
N SER A 69 3.19 2.32 5.31
CA SER A 69 2.00 2.97 4.75
C SER A 69 1.29 2.20 3.64
N VAL A 70 1.86 1.12 3.11
CA VAL A 70 1.11 0.24 2.20
C VAL A 70 -0.04 -0.45 2.95
N SER A 71 0.12 -0.71 4.25
CA SER A 71 -0.91 -1.29 5.13
C SER A 71 -2.22 -0.50 5.15
N LYS A 72 -2.17 0.82 4.91
CA LYS A 72 -3.36 1.68 4.86
C LYS A 72 -4.39 1.20 3.84
N VAL A 73 -3.92 0.71 2.67
CA VAL A 73 -4.82 0.13 1.64
C VAL A 73 -5.54 -1.10 2.19
N LEU A 74 -4.82 -1.97 2.89
CA LEU A 74 -5.37 -3.23 3.41
C LEU A 74 -6.44 -2.94 4.47
N THR A 75 -6.20 -1.99 5.38
CA THR A 75 -7.20 -1.60 6.38
C THR A 75 -8.37 -0.82 5.76
N ALA A 76 -8.12 0.00 4.74
CA ALA A 76 -9.21 0.62 3.97
C ALA A 76 -10.13 -0.44 3.36
N ILE A 77 -9.58 -1.51 2.80
CA ILE A 77 -10.36 -2.66 2.28
C ILE A 77 -11.17 -3.31 3.41
N LEU A 78 -10.57 -3.52 4.58
CA LEU A 78 -11.28 -4.11 5.73
C LEU A 78 -12.50 -3.28 6.14
N VAL A 79 -12.35 -1.97 6.31
CA VAL A 79 -13.48 -1.10 6.70
C VAL A 79 -14.51 -0.96 5.56
N LEU A 80 -14.09 -0.98 4.29
CA LEU A 80 -15.00 -1.04 3.15
C LEU A 80 -15.84 -2.34 3.16
N ARG A 81 -15.25 -3.47 3.52
CA ARG A 81 -15.95 -4.76 3.68
C ARG A 81 -16.96 -4.71 4.83
N GLN A 82 -16.62 -4.05 5.92
CA GLN A 82 -17.44 -4.00 7.15
C GLN A 82 -18.59 -2.99 7.08
N TYR A 83 -18.38 -1.86 6.41
CA TYR A 83 -19.33 -0.73 6.42
C TYR A 83 -19.91 -0.37 5.05
N GLY A 84 -19.29 -0.84 3.97
CA GLY A 84 -19.64 -0.42 2.61
C GLY A 84 -19.06 0.94 2.21
N ALA A 85 -18.91 1.16 0.90
CA ALA A 85 -18.26 2.35 0.35
C ALA A 85 -18.98 3.68 0.71
N PRO A 86 -20.32 3.78 0.70
CA PRO A 86 -20.99 5.04 1.09
C PRO A 86 -20.67 5.47 2.51
N LYS A 87 -20.63 4.52 3.46
CA LYS A 87 -20.37 4.84 4.87
C LYS A 87 -18.92 5.24 5.11
N VAL A 88 -17.95 4.57 4.47
CA VAL A 88 -16.54 4.95 4.56
C VAL A 88 -16.30 6.33 3.94
N LEU A 89 -16.96 6.65 2.82
CA LEU A 89 -16.90 7.98 2.21
C LEU A 89 -17.44 9.07 3.16
N GLU A 90 -18.57 8.81 3.82
CA GLU A 90 -19.17 9.72 4.82
C GLU A 90 -18.26 9.93 6.03
N MET A 91 -17.68 8.85 6.55
CA MET A 91 -16.92 8.88 7.82
C MET A 91 -15.48 9.36 7.66
N ILE A 92 -14.84 9.05 6.53
CA ILE A 92 -13.41 9.35 6.30
C ILE A 92 -13.22 10.25 5.07
N GLY A 93 -13.82 9.91 3.93
CA GLY A 93 -13.59 10.57 2.65
C GLY A 93 -12.75 9.76 1.69
N ALA A 94 -12.42 10.36 0.52
CA ALA A 94 -11.60 9.76 -0.52
C ALA A 94 -10.75 10.80 -1.30
N ASP A 95 -10.64 12.04 -0.79
CA ASP A 95 -9.99 13.15 -1.48
C ASP A 95 -8.52 13.30 -1.10
N ALA A 96 -7.72 13.78 -2.05
CA ALA A 96 -6.34 14.20 -1.81
C ALA A 96 -6.31 15.57 -1.16
N THR A 97 -5.41 15.77 -0.18
CA THR A 97 -5.24 17.07 0.50
C THR A 97 -4.18 17.97 -0.17
N GLY A 98 -3.32 17.42 -1.03
CA GLY A 98 -2.14 18.13 -1.54
C GLY A 98 -1.08 18.42 -0.48
N LEU A 99 -1.26 17.95 0.75
CA LEU A 99 -0.37 18.16 1.89
C LEU A 99 0.40 16.86 2.22
N PRO A 100 1.50 16.96 3.01
CA PRO A 100 2.22 15.79 3.50
C PRO A 100 1.30 14.79 4.24
N PHE A 101 1.58 13.51 4.12
CA PHE A 101 0.76 12.41 4.64
C PHE A 101 0.49 12.46 6.16
N ASN A 102 1.31 13.18 6.91
CA ASN A 102 1.25 13.32 8.36
C ASN A 102 0.87 14.74 8.81
N SER A 103 0.28 15.54 7.91
CA SER A 103 -0.08 16.94 8.18
C SER A 103 -1.30 17.04 9.08
N ILE A 104 -1.14 17.74 10.21
CA ILE A 104 -2.25 18.16 11.09
C ILE A 104 -3.10 19.21 10.38
N MET A 105 -2.48 20.09 9.59
CA MET A 105 -3.19 21.13 8.84
C MET A 105 -4.20 20.55 7.84
N ALA A 106 -3.95 19.36 7.31
CA ALA A 106 -4.89 18.68 6.42
C ALA A 106 -6.27 18.50 7.09
N ILE A 107 -6.30 18.11 8.38
CA ILE A 107 -7.55 17.93 9.12
C ILE A 107 -8.29 19.26 9.30
N LEU A 108 -7.56 20.32 9.65
CA LEU A 108 -8.14 21.64 9.93
C LEU A 108 -8.70 22.31 8.67
N LEU A 109 -8.08 22.09 7.50
CA LEU A 109 -8.51 22.68 6.23
C LEU A 109 -9.66 21.90 5.57
N GLU A 110 -9.84 20.62 5.91
CA GLU A 110 -10.86 19.73 5.34
C GLU A 110 -12.13 19.65 6.21
N ASN A 111 -12.51 20.73 6.87
CA ASN A 111 -13.68 20.80 7.75
C ASN A 111 -13.69 19.69 8.81
N ASP A 112 -12.55 19.51 9.49
CA ASP A 112 -12.36 18.51 10.54
C ASP A 112 -12.48 17.06 10.05
N HIS A 113 -12.34 16.84 8.74
CA HIS A 113 -12.46 15.54 8.10
C HIS A 113 -11.09 14.90 7.87
N PRO A 114 -10.93 13.58 8.01
CA PRO A 114 -9.64 12.92 7.79
C PRO A 114 -9.26 12.74 6.30
N SER A 115 -10.10 13.16 5.37
CA SER A 115 -9.94 13.25 3.91
C SER A 115 -9.87 11.92 3.16
N THR A 116 -9.07 10.96 3.60
CA THR A 116 -8.90 9.66 2.93
C THR A 116 -8.23 8.64 3.86
N PRO A 117 -8.58 7.34 3.76
CA PRO A 117 -7.88 6.28 4.52
C PRO A 117 -6.38 6.16 4.21
N LEU A 118 -5.87 6.79 3.15
CA LEU A 118 -4.50 6.60 2.67
C LEU A 118 -3.50 7.65 3.19
N VAL A 119 -3.93 8.61 4.02
CA VAL A 119 -3.06 9.48 4.84
C VAL A 119 -3.16 9.09 6.32
N ASN A 120 -2.22 9.57 7.17
CA ASN A 120 -2.18 9.12 8.56
C ASN A 120 -3.48 9.38 9.32
N ALA A 121 -4.09 10.57 9.18
CA ALA A 121 -5.35 10.90 9.82
C ALA A 121 -6.46 9.90 9.47
N GLY A 122 -6.68 9.67 8.18
CA GLY A 122 -7.71 8.73 7.74
C GLY A 122 -7.40 7.27 8.05
N ALA A 123 -6.11 6.89 8.06
CA ALA A 123 -5.72 5.53 8.43
C ALA A 123 -5.94 5.24 9.92
N ILE A 124 -5.63 6.20 10.81
CA ILE A 124 -5.90 6.09 12.25
C ILE A 124 -7.41 6.06 12.49
N SER A 125 -8.18 6.92 11.79
CA SER A 125 -9.63 6.88 11.83
C SER A 125 -10.18 5.52 11.35
N ALA A 126 -9.68 4.97 10.24
CA ALA A 126 -10.07 3.65 9.74
C ALA A 126 -9.78 2.53 10.75
N ASN A 127 -8.63 2.56 11.44
CA ASN A 127 -8.33 1.60 12.52
C ASN A 127 -9.34 1.67 13.66
N SER A 128 -9.79 2.88 14.00
CA SER A 128 -10.83 3.05 15.04
C SER A 128 -12.17 2.44 14.62
N MET A 129 -12.47 2.37 13.32
CA MET A 129 -13.69 1.78 12.78
C MET A 129 -13.69 0.25 12.76
N VAL A 130 -12.52 -0.41 12.72
CA VAL A 130 -12.45 -1.88 12.62
C VAL A 130 -13.31 -2.54 13.70
N GLN A 131 -14.16 -3.50 13.30
CA GLN A 131 -15.03 -4.25 14.20
C GLN A 131 -14.32 -5.47 14.82
N PRO A 132 -14.69 -5.86 16.04
CA PRO A 132 -15.68 -5.21 16.94
C PRO A 132 -15.07 -4.02 17.69
N VAL A 133 -15.84 -2.94 17.84
CA VAL A 133 -15.43 -1.76 18.62
C VAL A 133 -15.19 -2.16 20.09
N GLY A 134 -14.18 -1.55 20.74
CA GLY A 134 -13.88 -1.74 22.15
C GLY A 134 -13.10 -3.03 22.49
N ASN A 135 -12.66 -3.80 21.49
CA ASN A 135 -11.91 -5.03 21.72
C ASN A 135 -10.63 -5.07 20.85
N SER A 136 -9.52 -4.66 21.44
CA SER A 136 -8.21 -4.56 20.76
C SER A 136 -7.77 -5.87 20.13
N ASP A 137 -7.87 -6.99 20.85
CA ASP A 137 -7.39 -8.29 20.36
C ASP A 137 -8.23 -8.80 19.17
N ALA A 138 -9.55 -8.64 19.23
CA ALA A 138 -10.43 -9.03 18.15
C ALA A 138 -10.25 -8.12 16.91
N LYS A 139 -10.02 -6.83 17.08
CA LYS A 139 -9.66 -5.90 16.00
C LYS A 139 -8.32 -6.29 15.37
N TRP A 140 -7.32 -6.56 16.19
CA TRP A 140 -6.01 -6.99 15.71
C TRP A 140 -6.12 -8.26 14.88
N LYS A 141 -6.86 -9.24 15.40
CA LYS A 141 -7.14 -10.47 14.66
C LYS A 141 -7.81 -10.20 13.31
N ALA A 142 -8.82 -9.32 13.26
CA ALA A 142 -9.51 -8.96 12.02
C ALA A 142 -8.56 -8.29 11.01
N ILE A 143 -7.63 -7.44 11.46
CA ILE A 143 -6.61 -6.80 10.62
C ILE A 143 -5.67 -7.87 10.05
N VAL A 144 -5.15 -8.77 10.88
CA VAL A 144 -4.22 -9.83 10.45
C VAL A 144 -4.90 -10.83 9.51
N ASP A 145 -6.14 -11.24 9.80
CA ASP A 145 -6.92 -12.14 8.94
C ASP A 145 -7.13 -11.51 7.55
N ASN A 146 -7.51 -10.23 7.50
CA ASN A 146 -7.70 -9.50 6.24
C ASN A 146 -6.39 -9.37 5.45
N MET A 147 -5.26 -9.10 6.11
CA MET A 147 -3.95 -9.09 5.47
C MET A 147 -3.60 -10.48 4.91
N THR A 148 -3.87 -11.52 5.66
CA THR A 148 -3.66 -12.91 5.24
C THR A 148 -4.46 -13.26 3.99
N GLU A 149 -5.74 -12.89 3.96
CA GLU A 149 -6.62 -13.14 2.81
C GLU A 149 -6.18 -12.38 1.55
N LEU A 150 -5.75 -11.13 1.72
CA LEU A 150 -5.28 -10.29 0.60
C LEU A 150 -3.93 -10.74 0.05
N CYS A 151 -3.01 -11.12 0.93
CA CYS A 151 -1.61 -11.43 0.59
C CYS A 151 -1.36 -12.93 0.32
N GLY A 152 -2.37 -13.78 0.51
CA GLY A 152 -2.26 -15.23 0.32
C GLY A 152 -1.55 -15.99 1.45
N SER A 153 -0.89 -15.28 2.36
CA SER A 153 -0.21 -15.84 3.54
C SER A 153 -0.11 -14.78 4.64
N THR A 154 0.04 -15.24 5.89
CA THR A 154 0.04 -14.34 7.07
C THR A 154 1.34 -13.56 7.20
N PRO A 155 1.31 -12.22 7.11
CA PRO A 155 2.45 -11.39 7.51
C PRO A 155 2.74 -11.53 9.01
N GLN A 156 3.96 -11.24 9.42
CA GLN A 156 4.38 -11.37 10.83
C GLN A 156 4.83 -10.03 11.37
N LEU A 157 4.42 -9.70 12.60
CA LEU A 157 4.86 -8.46 13.25
C LEU A 157 6.39 -8.43 13.40
N ILE A 158 7.01 -7.32 13.05
CA ILE A 158 8.42 -7.01 13.34
C ILE A 158 8.44 -6.24 14.66
N ASP A 159 8.65 -6.95 15.77
CA ASP A 159 8.60 -6.37 17.12
C ASP A 159 9.56 -5.19 17.32
N GLU A 160 10.75 -5.26 16.74
CA GLU A 160 11.75 -4.17 16.83
C GLU A 160 11.26 -2.91 16.11
N LEU A 161 10.66 -3.05 14.93
CA LEU A 161 10.07 -1.94 14.19
C LEU A 161 8.91 -1.34 14.97
N TYR A 162 7.99 -2.18 15.48
CA TYR A 162 6.86 -1.72 16.29
C TYR A 162 7.31 -0.93 17.52
N ARG A 163 8.32 -1.41 18.26
CA ARG A 163 8.87 -0.68 19.41
C ARG A 163 9.52 0.63 18.99
N SER A 164 10.27 0.62 17.89
CA SER A 164 10.93 1.81 17.35
C SER A 164 9.93 2.90 16.97
N GLU A 165 8.85 2.54 16.26
CA GLU A 165 7.79 3.49 15.88
C GLU A 165 6.97 3.95 17.08
N SER A 166 6.57 3.05 17.97
CA SER A 166 5.78 3.38 19.16
C SER A 166 6.46 4.39 20.06
N ALA A 167 7.81 4.35 20.12
CA ALA A 167 8.60 5.29 20.93
C ALA A 167 8.65 6.71 20.34
N THR A 168 8.40 6.88 19.04
CA THR A 168 8.60 8.15 18.31
C THR A 168 7.35 8.71 17.63
N ASN A 169 6.18 8.10 17.81
CA ASN A 169 4.94 8.42 17.09
C ASN A 169 4.16 9.64 17.62
N PHE A 170 4.83 10.64 18.20
CA PHE A 170 4.18 11.80 18.83
C PHE A 170 3.26 12.57 17.89
N ASN A 171 3.64 12.72 16.61
CA ASN A 171 2.78 13.39 15.63
C ASN A 171 1.47 12.62 15.39
N ASN A 172 1.55 11.31 15.24
CA ASN A 172 0.37 10.45 15.07
C ASN A 172 -0.52 10.44 16.32
N ARG A 173 0.07 10.56 17.50
CA ARG A 173 -0.66 10.75 18.77
C ARG A 173 -1.45 12.05 18.76
N SER A 174 -0.82 13.14 18.34
CA SER A 174 -1.47 14.45 18.20
C SER A 174 -2.63 14.38 17.20
N ILE A 175 -2.45 13.71 16.06
CA ILE A 175 -3.48 13.46 15.05
C ILE A 175 -4.65 12.68 15.65
N ALA A 176 -4.41 11.58 16.36
CA ALA A 176 -5.47 10.75 16.96
C ALA A 176 -6.33 11.55 17.94
N TRP A 177 -5.73 12.33 18.83
CA TRP A 177 -6.47 13.14 19.79
C TRP A 177 -7.17 14.34 19.15
N LEU A 178 -6.61 14.95 18.11
CA LEU A 178 -7.28 15.99 17.33
C LEU A 178 -8.53 15.42 16.64
N LEU A 179 -8.41 14.28 15.99
CA LEU A 179 -9.55 13.58 15.38
C LEU A 179 -10.61 13.18 16.41
N LYS A 180 -10.21 12.81 17.63
CA LYS A 180 -11.14 12.54 18.73
C LYS A 180 -11.95 13.77 19.10
N ASN A 181 -11.31 14.94 19.16
CA ASN A 181 -11.98 16.22 19.42
C ASN A 181 -13.05 16.54 18.36
N TYR A 182 -12.84 16.11 17.11
CA TYR A 182 -13.78 16.30 16.00
C TYR A 182 -14.75 15.13 15.78
N ASN A 183 -14.81 14.17 16.70
CA ASN A 183 -15.65 12.96 16.59
C ASN A 183 -15.35 12.12 15.33
N ARG A 184 -14.07 12.08 14.89
CA ARG A 184 -13.57 11.29 13.76
C ARG A 184 -12.74 10.07 14.19
N ILE A 185 -12.70 9.77 15.48
CA ILE A 185 -12.24 8.51 16.06
C ILE A 185 -13.44 7.82 16.68
N TYR A 186 -13.68 6.60 16.30
CA TYR A 186 -14.90 5.82 16.59
C TYR A 186 -14.68 4.77 17.68
N ASP A 187 -13.52 4.80 18.33
CA ASP A 187 -13.13 3.96 19.44
C ASP A 187 -12.17 4.73 20.37
N ASP A 188 -11.44 4.04 21.24
CA ASP A 188 -10.37 4.64 22.03
C ASP A 188 -9.21 5.13 21.14
N PRO A 189 -8.76 6.39 21.29
CA PRO A 189 -7.70 6.95 20.44
C PRO A 189 -6.35 6.25 20.58
N ASP A 190 -5.95 5.89 21.79
CA ASP A 190 -4.66 5.28 22.05
C ASP A 190 -4.63 3.83 21.55
N MET A 191 -5.73 3.08 21.74
CA MET A 191 -5.89 1.75 21.15
C MET A 191 -5.90 1.80 19.62
N SER A 192 -6.59 2.77 19.02
CA SER A 192 -6.65 2.92 17.57
C SER A 192 -5.28 3.25 16.97
N LEU A 193 -4.50 4.08 17.66
CA LEU A 193 -3.13 4.40 17.29
C LEU A 193 -2.20 3.20 17.45
N ASP A 194 -2.35 2.43 18.53
CA ASP A 194 -1.56 1.22 18.74
C ASP A 194 -1.78 0.19 17.61
N LEU A 195 -3.03 -0.09 17.26
CA LEU A 195 -3.39 -0.96 16.14
C LEU A 195 -2.84 -0.44 14.81
N TYR A 196 -2.91 0.87 14.57
CA TYR A 196 -2.30 1.50 13.40
C TYR A 196 -0.79 1.31 13.36
N THR A 197 -0.09 1.49 14.48
CA THR A 197 1.36 1.32 14.57
C THR A 197 1.76 -0.15 14.37
N ARG A 198 1.02 -1.09 14.97
CA ARG A 198 1.23 -2.54 14.76
C ARG A 198 1.07 -2.93 13.28
N GLN A 199 0.00 -2.45 12.62
CA GLN A 199 -0.21 -2.80 11.21
C GLN A 199 0.90 -2.25 10.30
N CYS A 200 1.42 -1.04 10.57
CA CYS A 200 2.56 -0.47 9.84
C CYS A 200 3.82 -1.32 10.02
N SER A 201 3.99 -1.91 11.20
CA SER A 201 5.15 -2.73 11.57
C SER A 201 5.03 -4.21 11.16
N MET A 202 3.99 -4.60 10.40
CA MET A 202 3.91 -5.96 9.85
C MET A 202 5.01 -6.19 8.82
N GLY A 203 5.73 -7.28 8.97
CA GLY A 203 6.76 -7.74 8.03
C GLY A 203 6.12 -8.45 6.84
N ILE A 204 6.37 -7.94 5.66
CA ILE A 204 5.82 -8.42 4.40
C ILE A 204 6.91 -8.60 3.35
N THR A 205 6.65 -9.40 2.32
CA THR A 205 7.55 -9.59 1.17
C THR A 205 6.98 -8.90 -0.09
N ALA A 206 7.84 -8.65 -1.09
CA ALA A 206 7.36 -8.14 -2.37
C ALA A 206 6.40 -9.13 -3.05
N GLU A 207 6.59 -10.44 -2.86
CA GLU A 207 5.64 -11.45 -3.34
C GLU A 207 4.26 -11.26 -2.72
N GLN A 208 4.16 -11.19 -1.40
CA GLN A 208 2.89 -10.97 -0.71
C GLN A 208 2.19 -9.67 -1.15
N LEU A 209 2.96 -8.60 -1.37
CA LEU A 209 2.40 -7.34 -1.88
C LEU A 209 1.93 -7.47 -3.33
N SER A 210 2.64 -8.20 -4.20
CA SER A 210 2.19 -8.41 -5.58
C SER A 210 0.90 -9.23 -5.65
N ILE A 211 0.73 -10.23 -4.77
CA ILE A 211 -0.52 -10.99 -4.64
C ILE A 211 -1.65 -10.07 -4.16
N CYS A 212 -1.40 -9.20 -3.19
CA CYS A 212 -2.38 -8.21 -2.72
C CYS A 212 -2.78 -7.25 -3.87
N GLY A 213 -1.82 -6.73 -4.61
CA GLY A 213 -2.07 -5.90 -5.80
C GLY A 213 -2.89 -6.64 -6.86
N ALA A 214 -2.57 -7.93 -7.10
CA ALA A 214 -3.32 -8.79 -8.02
C ALA A 214 -4.75 -9.06 -7.52
N THR A 215 -4.95 -9.26 -6.22
CA THR A 215 -6.29 -9.40 -5.63
C THR A 215 -7.15 -8.15 -5.87
N ILE A 216 -6.56 -6.96 -5.73
CA ILE A 216 -7.24 -5.69 -6.05
C ILE A 216 -7.53 -5.61 -7.55
N ALA A 217 -6.55 -5.91 -8.40
CA ALA A 217 -6.67 -5.87 -9.86
C ALA A 217 -7.66 -6.89 -10.42
N ASN A 218 -7.88 -7.99 -9.71
CA ASN A 218 -8.78 -9.10 -10.07
C ASN A 218 -10.14 -9.02 -9.35
N GLU A 219 -10.66 -7.83 -9.18
CA GLU A 219 -12.00 -7.60 -8.61
C GLU A 219 -12.22 -8.28 -7.25
N GLY A 220 -11.18 -8.38 -6.43
CA GLY A 220 -11.22 -8.97 -5.09
C GLY A 220 -11.02 -10.50 -5.05
N LEU A 221 -10.88 -11.16 -6.18
CA LEU A 221 -10.52 -12.57 -6.25
C LEU A 221 -9.00 -12.72 -6.15
N ASN A 222 -8.51 -13.33 -5.06
CA ASN A 222 -7.09 -13.62 -4.90
C ASN A 222 -6.67 -14.73 -5.87
N PRO A 223 -5.81 -14.46 -6.87
CA PRO A 223 -5.48 -15.44 -7.90
C PRO A 223 -4.63 -16.62 -7.38
N ASN A 224 -3.96 -16.44 -6.25
CA ASN A 224 -3.10 -17.47 -5.64
C ASN A 224 -3.92 -18.46 -4.79
N THR A 225 -4.97 -17.99 -4.12
CA THR A 225 -5.81 -18.84 -3.22
C THR A 225 -7.19 -19.15 -3.79
N ASN A 226 -7.58 -18.54 -4.91
CA ASN A 226 -8.93 -18.59 -5.49
C ASN A 226 -10.06 -18.15 -4.52
N LYS A 227 -9.72 -17.33 -3.51
CA LYS A 227 -10.68 -16.81 -2.54
C LYS A 227 -11.18 -15.44 -2.97
N GLN A 228 -12.52 -15.24 -3.01
CA GLN A 228 -13.12 -13.90 -3.10
C GLN A 228 -12.97 -13.20 -1.77
N VAL A 229 -12.04 -12.23 -1.67
CA VAL A 229 -11.70 -11.54 -0.42
C VAL A 229 -12.67 -10.40 -0.14
N PHE A 230 -13.10 -9.68 -1.18
CA PHE A 230 -14.07 -8.59 -1.08
C PHE A 230 -14.96 -8.53 -2.32
N ASP A 231 -16.12 -7.87 -2.19
CA ASP A 231 -17.06 -7.71 -3.30
C ASP A 231 -16.40 -6.95 -4.47
N LYS A 232 -16.56 -7.48 -5.68
CA LYS A 232 -15.98 -6.90 -6.91
C LYS A 232 -16.33 -5.43 -7.12
N ALA A 233 -17.49 -4.98 -6.65
CA ALA A 233 -17.92 -3.57 -6.74
C ALA A 233 -17.03 -2.62 -5.94
N LEU A 234 -16.21 -3.12 -4.99
CA LEU A 234 -15.25 -2.33 -4.22
C LEU A 234 -13.94 -2.09 -4.98
N SER A 235 -13.56 -2.97 -5.94
CA SER A 235 -12.28 -2.84 -6.64
C SER A 235 -12.08 -1.47 -7.31
N PRO A 236 -13.05 -0.92 -8.08
CA PRO A 236 -12.90 0.42 -8.64
C PRO A 236 -12.75 1.51 -7.59
N LYS A 237 -13.41 1.36 -6.42
CA LYS A 237 -13.31 2.32 -5.30
C LYS A 237 -11.92 2.30 -4.66
N ILE A 238 -11.38 1.10 -4.42
CA ILE A 238 -10.04 0.90 -3.88
C ILE A 238 -9.00 1.45 -4.86
N THR A 239 -9.11 1.08 -6.14
CA THR A 239 -8.18 1.52 -7.19
C THR A 239 -8.21 3.04 -7.36
N SER A 240 -9.40 3.69 -7.30
CA SER A 240 -9.50 5.15 -7.39
C SER A 240 -8.86 5.85 -6.19
N MET A 241 -9.03 5.35 -4.96
CA MET A 241 -8.32 5.91 -3.80
C MET A 241 -6.81 5.81 -3.95
N ILE A 242 -6.29 4.67 -4.43
CA ILE A 242 -4.86 4.50 -4.70
C ILE A 242 -4.40 5.46 -5.81
N ALA A 243 -5.17 5.61 -6.88
CA ALA A 243 -4.88 6.54 -7.97
C ALA A 243 -4.89 8.01 -7.53
N THR A 244 -5.62 8.36 -6.47
CA THR A 244 -5.74 9.73 -5.96
C THR A 244 -4.64 10.08 -4.96
N VAL A 245 -4.22 9.14 -4.09
CA VAL A 245 -3.37 9.44 -2.92
C VAL A 245 -2.25 8.40 -2.72
N GLY A 246 -2.03 7.48 -3.63
CA GLY A 246 -1.08 6.37 -3.45
C GLY A 246 0.37 6.82 -3.17
N PHE A 247 0.81 7.91 -3.77
CA PHE A 247 2.11 8.57 -3.55
C PHE A 247 1.95 9.93 -2.87
N TYR A 248 0.86 10.11 -2.10
CA TYR A 248 0.55 11.35 -1.39
C TYR A 248 0.52 12.57 -2.35
N GLN A 249 1.23 13.66 -2.02
CA GLN A 249 1.31 14.85 -2.87
C GLN A 249 1.98 14.61 -4.24
N HIS A 250 2.70 13.48 -4.42
CA HIS A 250 3.37 13.11 -5.68
C HIS A 250 2.59 12.10 -6.52
N THR A 251 1.33 11.82 -6.18
CA THR A 251 0.51 10.84 -6.90
C THR A 251 0.27 11.23 -8.35
N GLY A 252 0.10 12.52 -8.64
CA GLY A 252 -0.07 13.02 -10.01
C GLY A 252 1.15 12.71 -10.89
N ASP A 253 2.36 13.05 -10.44
CA ASP A 253 3.62 12.78 -11.15
C ASP A 253 3.85 11.27 -11.31
N TRP A 254 3.51 10.50 -10.28
CA TRP A 254 3.58 9.04 -10.35
C TRP A 254 2.66 8.49 -11.45
N LEU A 255 1.37 8.81 -11.45
CA LEU A 255 0.44 8.33 -12.45
C LEU A 255 0.78 8.82 -13.86
N TYR A 256 1.18 10.07 -14.01
CA TYR A 256 1.58 10.63 -15.29
C TYR A 256 2.77 9.87 -15.91
N THR A 257 3.73 9.45 -15.08
CA THR A 257 4.96 8.82 -15.55
C THR A 257 4.91 7.29 -15.59
N SER A 258 4.06 6.65 -14.78
CA SER A 258 3.98 5.18 -14.65
C SER A 258 2.71 4.57 -15.25
N GLY A 259 1.60 5.32 -15.23
CA GLY A 259 0.31 4.84 -15.70
C GLY A 259 -0.35 3.76 -14.84
N ILE A 260 0.15 3.50 -13.62
CA ILE A 260 -0.40 2.48 -12.72
C ILE A 260 -0.74 3.04 -11.34
N PRO A 261 -1.96 2.82 -10.82
CA PRO A 261 -2.27 3.08 -9.41
C PRO A 261 -1.36 2.26 -8.50
N ALA A 262 -0.62 2.92 -7.62
CA ALA A 262 0.28 2.24 -6.70
C ALA A 262 0.37 2.95 -5.35
N LYS A 263 0.68 2.19 -4.29
CA LYS A 263 0.88 2.69 -2.93
C LYS A 263 2.30 2.49 -2.46
N THR A 264 2.89 3.55 -1.94
CA THR A 264 4.24 3.57 -1.36
C THR A 264 4.22 3.45 0.16
N GLY A 265 5.33 2.98 0.73
CA GLY A 265 5.60 2.97 2.18
C GLY A 265 7.08 3.21 2.48
N VAL A 266 7.37 3.90 3.59
CA VAL A 266 8.75 4.29 3.99
C VAL A 266 9.64 3.10 4.37
N GLY A 267 9.07 1.89 4.49
CA GLY A 267 9.84 0.65 4.57
C GLY A 267 10.53 0.23 3.27
N GLY A 268 10.32 0.99 2.19
CA GLY A 268 10.92 0.73 0.86
C GLY A 268 10.02 -0.03 -0.11
N GLY A 269 8.81 -0.40 0.31
CA GLY A 269 7.85 -1.13 -0.53
C GLY A 269 6.98 -0.21 -1.38
N VAL A 270 6.72 -0.65 -2.63
CA VAL A 270 5.71 -0.07 -3.53
C VAL A 270 4.84 -1.21 -4.07
N MET A 271 3.51 -1.08 -3.94
CA MET A 271 2.51 -2.02 -4.43
C MET A 271 1.66 -1.37 -5.50
N GLY A 272 1.63 -1.92 -6.70
CA GLY A 272 0.78 -1.47 -7.81
C GLY A 272 -0.29 -2.51 -8.18
N ALA A 273 -1.43 -2.03 -8.65
CA ALA A 273 -2.53 -2.85 -9.16
C ALA A 273 -2.90 -2.41 -10.58
N MET A 274 -2.63 -3.24 -11.57
CA MET A 274 -3.05 -3.01 -12.97
C MET A 274 -4.34 -3.77 -13.23
N PRO A 275 -5.51 -3.09 -13.28
CA PRO A 275 -6.81 -3.75 -13.35
C PRO A 275 -6.91 -4.77 -14.47
N GLY A 276 -7.35 -5.99 -14.14
CA GLY A 276 -7.53 -7.10 -15.07
C GLY A 276 -6.25 -7.70 -15.65
N VAL A 277 -5.05 -7.28 -15.17
CA VAL A 277 -3.77 -7.70 -15.75
C VAL A 277 -2.85 -8.33 -14.72
N MET A 278 -2.46 -7.59 -13.67
CA MET A 278 -1.52 -8.07 -12.67
C MET A 278 -1.45 -7.18 -11.42
N GLY A 279 -0.93 -7.73 -10.34
CA GLY A 279 -0.32 -7.00 -9.24
C GLY A 279 1.19 -6.95 -9.41
N ILE A 280 1.81 -5.82 -9.09
CA ILE A 280 3.25 -5.65 -9.10
C ILE A 280 3.71 -5.05 -7.79
N ALA A 281 4.83 -5.53 -7.26
CA ALA A 281 5.48 -4.92 -6.12
C ALA A 281 6.99 -4.88 -6.32
N ALA A 282 7.59 -3.83 -5.79
CA ALA A 282 9.04 -3.74 -5.69
C ALA A 282 9.43 -3.23 -4.30
N PHE A 283 10.59 -3.67 -3.83
CA PHE A 283 11.14 -3.31 -2.54
C PHE A 283 12.61 -2.90 -2.67
N ALA A 284 12.96 -1.74 -2.13
CA ALA A 284 14.33 -1.33 -1.87
C ALA A 284 14.34 -0.25 -0.78
N PRO A 285 15.20 -0.34 0.26
CA PRO A 285 15.19 0.57 1.40
C PRO A 285 15.47 2.05 1.07
N PRO A 286 16.41 2.42 0.16
CA PRO A 286 16.71 3.83 -0.10
C PRO A 286 15.51 4.58 -0.70
N LEU A 287 15.19 5.72 -0.08
CA LEU A 287 14.06 6.59 -0.41
C LEU A 287 14.56 7.91 -1.01
N ASP A 288 13.74 8.52 -1.87
CA ASP A 288 13.88 9.91 -2.28
C ASP A 288 13.47 10.88 -1.17
N ASP A 289 13.59 12.19 -1.42
CA ASP A 289 13.25 13.24 -0.45
C ASP A 289 11.76 13.26 -0.08
N ALA A 290 10.91 12.65 -0.90
CA ALA A 290 9.48 12.49 -0.63
C ALA A 290 9.13 11.22 0.17
N GLY A 291 10.11 10.38 0.49
CA GLY A 291 9.94 9.14 1.25
C GLY A 291 9.49 7.95 0.41
N ASN A 292 9.75 7.97 -0.91
CA ASN A 292 9.40 6.89 -1.83
C ASN A 292 10.65 6.12 -2.27
N SER A 293 10.58 4.79 -2.31
CA SER A 293 11.71 3.95 -2.74
C SER A 293 12.17 4.29 -4.15
N VAL A 294 13.44 4.68 -4.30
CA VAL A 294 14.02 5.09 -5.58
C VAL A 294 14.03 3.93 -6.57
N LYS A 295 14.68 2.82 -6.22
CA LYS A 295 14.78 1.64 -7.11
C LYS A 295 13.42 1.05 -7.45
N ALA A 296 12.50 0.97 -6.48
CA ALA A 296 11.16 0.43 -6.71
C ALA A 296 10.36 1.28 -7.71
N GLN A 297 10.42 2.61 -7.59
CA GLN A 297 9.78 3.53 -8.54
C GLN A 297 10.36 3.36 -9.95
N LEU A 298 11.68 3.36 -10.08
CA LEU A 298 12.37 3.23 -11.38
C LEU A 298 11.99 1.92 -12.06
N ALA A 299 12.02 0.81 -11.33
CA ALA A 299 11.71 -0.51 -11.87
C ALA A 299 10.25 -0.63 -12.32
N ILE A 300 9.29 -0.22 -11.49
CA ILE A 300 7.87 -0.29 -11.85
C ILE A 300 7.56 0.62 -13.04
N LYS A 301 8.07 1.86 -13.06
CA LYS A 301 7.92 2.77 -14.21
C LYS A 301 8.49 2.17 -15.49
N HIS A 302 9.68 1.57 -15.43
CA HIS A 302 10.31 0.91 -16.58
C HIS A 302 9.43 -0.21 -17.12
N ILE A 303 8.96 -1.10 -16.24
CA ILE A 303 8.12 -2.24 -16.62
C ILE A 303 6.82 -1.76 -17.27
N MET A 304 6.12 -0.81 -16.65
CA MET A 304 4.86 -0.29 -17.19
C MET A 304 5.05 0.35 -18.56
N ASN A 305 6.05 1.21 -18.72
CA ASN A 305 6.32 1.93 -19.95
C ASN A 305 6.76 0.99 -21.10
N LYS A 306 7.67 0.06 -20.83
CA LYS A 306 8.14 -0.92 -21.82
C LYS A 306 7.02 -1.85 -22.30
N LEU A 307 6.19 -2.30 -21.39
CA LEU A 307 5.01 -3.10 -21.70
C LEU A 307 3.84 -2.27 -22.26
N GLY A 308 3.95 -0.93 -22.27
CA GLY A 308 2.88 -0.01 -22.68
C GLY A 308 1.59 -0.19 -21.89
N MET A 309 1.71 -0.57 -20.62
CA MET A 309 0.59 -0.70 -19.68
C MET A 309 0.30 0.64 -19.01
N ASN A 310 -0.93 1.11 -19.18
CA ASN A 310 -1.38 2.36 -18.57
C ASN A 310 -2.91 2.29 -18.39
N VAL A 311 -3.39 2.55 -17.18
CA VAL A 311 -4.84 2.47 -16.86
C VAL A 311 -5.70 3.43 -17.69
N PHE A 312 -5.10 4.48 -18.25
CA PHE A 312 -5.79 5.46 -19.09
C PHE A 312 -5.77 5.10 -20.58
N ASN A 313 -5.05 4.04 -20.98
CA ASN A 313 -5.13 3.52 -22.34
C ASN A 313 -6.46 2.80 -22.54
N GLY A 314 -7.20 3.15 -23.61
CA GLY A 314 -8.46 2.50 -23.96
C GLY A 314 -8.31 1.07 -24.51
N HIS A 315 -7.18 0.40 -24.26
CA HIS A 315 -6.89 -0.95 -24.74
C HIS A 315 -7.12 -1.98 -23.63
N ARG A 316 -7.84 -3.07 -23.97
CA ARG A 316 -7.80 -4.27 -23.12
C ARG A 316 -6.50 -5.01 -23.36
N ILE A 317 -5.81 -5.33 -22.27
CA ILE A 317 -4.56 -6.09 -22.29
C ILE A 317 -4.88 -7.55 -21.91
N HIS A 318 -4.50 -8.48 -22.78
CA HIS A 318 -4.55 -9.91 -22.51
C HIS A 318 -3.15 -10.45 -22.29
N VAL A 319 -2.92 -11.14 -21.18
CA VAL A 319 -1.67 -11.84 -20.87
C VAL A 319 -1.82 -13.31 -21.26
N GLN A 320 -0.90 -13.82 -22.11
CA GLN A 320 -0.88 -15.20 -22.59
C GLN A 320 0.45 -15.90 -22.29
#